data_2d5b0d8dff8b53fb0a9b35357e667890
#
_entry.id   2d5b0d8dff8b53fb0a9b35357e667890
#
_cell.length_a   1.000
_cell.length_b   1.000
_cell.length_c   1.000
_cell.angle_alpha   90.00
_cell.angle_beta   90.00
_cell.angle_gamma   90.00
#
_symmetry.space_group_name_H-M   'P 1'
#
loop_
_entity.id
_entity.type
_entity.pdbx_description
1 polymer ?
#
loop_
_entity_poly.entity_id
_entity_poly.type
_entity_poly.pdbx_seq_one_letter_code
_entity_poly.pdbx_strand_id
1 'polypeptide(L)'
;KLAKRLKDRDGKRVLMASLDVNRPAAMEQLKILGFQIGVDTLPIIKGEDPVTIAKRAKMQASLGGYDVYMLDTAGRLHIDQELIAQAAAVRDVTNPRETLLVVDGLTGQDAVNVSTEFDEKIGVSGVVLTRMDGDGRGGAAAGAAQGADGPPHVDHGGRLGGGAASAGAG
;
A
#
# COMPACT_ATOMS: atom_id res chain seq x y z
N LYS A 1 -5.75 -8.42 -2.23
CA LYS A 1 -7.19 -8.25 -1.86
C LYS A 1 -7.72 -6.89 -2.31
N LEU A 2 -7.03 -5.77 -2.01
CA LEU A 2 -7.48 -4.40 -2.36
C LEU A 2 -7.65 -4.23 -3.87
N ALA A 3 -6.63 -4.57 -4.67
CA ALA A 3 -6.69 -4.45 -6.13
C ALA A 3 -7.84 -5.25 -6.75
N LYS A 4 -8.06 -6.48 -6.24
CA LYS A 4 -9.19 -7.31 -6.68
C LYS A 4 -10.53 -6.65 -6.36
N ARG A 5 -10.68 -6.06 -5.17
CA ARG A 5 -11.90 -5.35 -4.79
C ARG A 5 -12.17 -4.14 -5.68
N LEU A 6 -11.16 -3.29 -5.91
CA LEU A 6 -11.26 -2.14 -6.79
C LEU A 6 -11.70 -2.53 -8.21
N LYS A 7 -11.16 -3.64 -8.71
CA LYS A 7 -11.55 -4.19 -10.01
C LYS A 7 -12.98 -4.74 -10.01
N ASP A 8 -13.27 -5.70 -9.12
CA ASP A 8 -14.49 -6.50 -9.19
C ASP A 8 -15.73 -5.73 -8.69
N ARG A 9 -15.54 -4.88 -7.68
CA ARG A 9 -16.64 -4.16 -7.06
C ARG A 9 -16.81 -2.75 -7.60
N ASP A 10 -15.71 -2.05 -7.78
CA ASP A 10 -15.73 -0.63 -8.15
C ASP A 10 -15.48 -0.42 -9.66
N GLY A 11 -15.28 -1.51 -10.42
CA GLY A 11 -15.10 -1.49 -11.87
C GLY A 11 -13.84 -0.73 -12.32
N LYS A 12 -12.82 -0.61 -11.47
CA LYS A 12 -11.60 0.15 -11.76
C LYS A 12 -10.58 -0.66 -12.51
N ARG A 13 -9.92 -0.04 -13.48
CA ARG A 13 -8.71 -0.58 -14.09
C ARG A 13 -7.53 -0.30 -13.19
N VAL A 14 -6.90 -1.35 -12.68
CA VAL A 14 -5.82 -1.27 -11.68
C VAL A 14 -4.52 -1.78 -12.28
N LEU A 15 -3.44 -1.03 -12.05
CA LEU A 15 -2.07 -1.45 -12.32
C LEU A 15 -1.34 -1.63 -11.00
N MET A 16 -0.69 -2.78 -10.80
CA MET A 16 0.15 -3.01 -9.62
C MET A 16 1.63 -3.00 -10.00
N ALA A 17 2.46 -2.47 -9.13
CA ALA A 17 3.92 -2.53 -9.28
C ALA A 17 4.58 -2.83 -7.93
N SER A 18 5.53 -3.78 -7.92
CA SER A 18 6.36 -4.04 -6.75
C SER A 18 7.60 -3.16 -6.77
N LEU A 19 7.88 -2.53 -5.64
CA LEU A 19 9.09 -1.73 -5.40
C LEU A 19 10.11 -2.49 -4.54
N ASP A 20 9.85 -3.74 -4.20
CA ASP A 20 10.71 -4.57 -3.35
C ASP A 20 11.86 -5.21 -4.16
N VAL A 21 12.77 -4.36 -4.60
CA VAL A 21 13.91 -4.77 -5.45
C VAL A 21 14.91 -5.68 -4.73
N ASN A 22 14.90 -5.67 -3.40
CA ASN A 22 15.77 -6.51 -2.59
C ASN A 22 15.27 -7.96 -2.49
N ARG A 23 14.01 -8.20 -2.86
CA ARG A 23 13.40 -9.54 -2.89
C ARG A 23 12.77 -9.83 -4.25
N PRO A 24 13.56 -10.25 -5.24
CA PRO A 24 13.06 -10.55 -6.59
C PRO A 24 11.89 -11.54 -6.60
N ALA A 25 11.90 -12.51 -5.67
CA ALA A 25 10.81 -13.46 -5.51
C ALA A 25 9.48 -12.80 -5.11
N ALA A 26 9.52 -11.71 -4.32
CA ALA A 26 8.32 -10.94 -3.95
C ALA A 26 7.74 -10.20 -5.18
N MET A 27 8.60 -9.66 -6.03
CA MET A 27 8.18 -9.04 -7.29
C MET A 27 7.48 -10.03 -8.22
N GLU A 28 8.06 -11.21 -8.41
CA GLU A 28 7.45 -12.28 -9.21
C GLU A 28 6.15 -12.79 -8.59
N GLN A 29 6.08 -12.89 -7.26
CA GLN A 29 4.86 -13.29 -6.56
C GLN A 29 3.72 -12.29 -6.80
N LEU A 30 3.99 -10.97 -6.73
CA LEU A 30 2.97 -9.96 -7.03
C LEU A 30 2.45 -10.10 -8.47
N LYS A 31 3.33 -10.36 -9.43
CA LYS A 31 2.99 -10.61 -10.83
C LYS A 31 2.07 -11.83 -10.98
N ILE A 32 2.42 -12.95 -10.33
CA ILE A 32 1.61 -14.17 -10.35
C ILE A 32 0.22 -13.91 -9.73
N LEU A 33 0.18 -13.24 -8.59
CA LEU A 33 -1.08 -12.88 -7.93
C LEU A 33 -1.93 -11.93 -8.80
N GLY A 34 -1.29 -10.97 -9.48
CA GLY A 34 -1.97 -10.11 -10.45
C GLY A 34 -2.64 -10.91 -11.55
N PHE A 35 -1.90 -11.84 -12.16
CA PHE A 35 -2.43 -12.72 -13.18
C PHE A 35 -3.62 -13.54 -12.70
N GLN A 36 -3.52 -14.13 -11.49
CA GLN A 36 -4.59 -14.96 -10.90
C GLN A 36 -5.90 -14.19 -10.67
N ILE A 37 -5.82 -12.92 -10.35
CA ILE A 37 -7.00 -12.08 -10.09
C ILE A 37 -7.38 -11.20 -11.30
N GLY A 38 -6.65 -11.35 -12.41
CA GLY A 38 -6.87 -10.57 -13.64
C GLY A 38 -6.64 -9.07 -13.45
N VAL A 39 -5.61 -8.69 -12.67
CA VAL A 39 -5.14 -7.32 -12.48
C VAL A 39 -3.77 -7.18 -13.12
N ASP A 40 -3.59 -6.13 -13.90
CA ASP A 40 -2.33 -5.89 -14.60
C ASP A 40 -1.20 -5.54 -13.62
N THR A 41 0.00 -6.01 -13.94
CA THR A 41 1.22 -5.70 -13.20
C THR A 41 2.24 -5.06 -14.11
N LEU A 42 2.97 -4.08 -13.57
CA LEU A 42 4.07 -3.45 -14.27
C LEU A 42 5.16 -4.48 -14.58
N PRO A 43 5.66 -4.57 -15.81
CA PRO A 43 6.75 -5.48 -16.15
C PRO A 43 7.99 -5.23 -15.28
N ILE A 44 8.59 -6.32 -14.79
CA ILE A 44 9.79 -6.27 -13.98
C ILE A 44 11.00 -6.02 -14.88
N ILE A 45 11.78 -4.99 -14.58
CA ILE A 45 13.06 -4.70 -15.23
C ILE A 45 14.14 -4.82 -14.16
N LYS A 46 15.08 -5.73 -14.38
CA LYS A 46 16.18 -5.96 -13.44
C LYS A 46 17.08 -4.74 -13.34
N GLY A 47 17.48 -4.41 -12.11
CA GLY A 47 18.41 -3.31 -11.84
C GLY A 47 17.78 -1.94 -11.72
N GLU A 48 16.47 -1.81 -11.88
CA GLU A 48 15.79 -0.56 -11.55
C GLU A 48 15.72 -0.34 -10.03
N ASP A 49 15.87 0.90 -9.61
CA ASP A 49 15.61 1.31 -8.23
C ASP A 49 14.10 1.58 -8.01
N PRO A 50 13.65 1.58 -6.74
CA PRO A 50 12.22 1.75 -6.43
C PRO A 50 11.62 3.06 -6.92
N VAL A 51 12.38 4.16 -6.93
CA VAL A 51 11.89 5.46 -7.40
C VAL A 51 11.69 5.45 -8.92
N THR A 52 12.60 4.83 -9.65
CA THR A 52 12.49 4.65 -11.11
C THR A 52 11.28 3.79 -11.46
N ILE A 53 11.06 2.68 -10.75
CA ILE A 53 9.87 1.83 -10.93
C ILE A 53 8.58 2.63 -10.66
N ALA A 54 8.55 3.42 -9.59
CA ALA A 54 7.39 4.23 -9.24
C ALA A 54 7.05 5.26 -10.32
N LYS A 55 8.06 5.95 -10.86
CA LYS A 55 7.88 6.89 -11.98
C LYS A 55 7.34 6.19 -13.23
N ARG A 56 7.90 5.02 -13.55
CA ARG A 56 7.46 4.21 -14.68
C ARG A 56 6.03 3.71 -14.51
N ALA A 57 5.66 3.29 -13.30
CA ALA A 57 4.28 2.90 -12.98
C ALA A 57 3.28 4.05 -13.16
N LYS A 58 3.63 5.24 -12.68
CA LYS A 58 2.83 6.45 -12.85
C LYS A 58 2.61 6.79 -14.33
N MET A 59 3.69 6.76 -15.11
CA MET A 59 3.64 7.03 -16.56
C MET A 59 2.81 5.97 -17.28
N GLN A 60 3.04 4.69 -16.99
CA GLN A 60 2.31 3.58 -17.61
C GLN A 60 0.82 3.63 -17.25
N ALA A 61 0.49 4.00 -16.02
CA ALA A 61 -0.90 4.14 -15.61
C ALA A 61 -1.63 5.24 -16.38
N SER A 62 -0.97 6.39 -16.57
CA SER A 62 -1.52 7.50 -17.34
C SER A 62 -1.70 7.13 -18.82
N LEU A 63 -0.66 6.60 -19.46
CA LEU A 63 -0.70 6.24 -20.89
C LEU A 63 -1.63 5.06 -21.18
N GLY A 64 -1.73 4.10 -20.25
CA GLY A 64 -2.55 2.90 -20.38
C GLY A 64 -4.02 3.10 -20.01
N GLY A 65 -4.42 4.28 -19.54
CA GLY A 65 -5.79 4.57 -19.13
C GLY A 65 -6.22 3.77 -17.90
N TYR A 66 -5.31 3.58 -16.94
CA TYR A 66 -5.64 2.98 -15.66
C TYR A 66 -6.28 4.00 -14.72
N ASP A 67 -7.30 3.58 -13.97
CA ASP A 67 -7.96 4.43 -12.98
C ASP A 67 -7.17 4.53 -11.69
N VAL A 68 -6.43 3.45 -11.36
CA VAL A 68 -5.64 3.33 -10.14
C VAL A 68 -4.33 2.62 -10.46
N TYR A 69 -3.22 3.11 -9.91
CA TYR A 69 -2.02 2.30 -9.79
C TYR A 69 -1.66 2.14 -8.30
N MET A 70 -1.15 0.96 -7.97
CA MET A 70 -0.78 0.58 -6.60
C MET A 70 0.69 0.22 -6.57
N LEU A 71 1.42 0.82 -5.64
CA LEU A 71 2.83 0.56 -5.42
C LEU A 71 2.99 -0.25 -4.14
N ASP A 72 3.59 -1.43 -4.26
CA ASP A 72 3.87 -2.33 -3.15
C ASP A 72 5.32 -2.16 -2.73
N THR A 73 5.54 -1.49 -1.59
CA THR A 73 6.88 -1.20 -1.07
C THR A 73 7.45 -2.40 -0.31
N ALA A 74 8.76 -2.44 -0.13
CA ALA A 74 9.40 -3.45 0.69
C ALA A 74 8.84 -3.42 2.12
N GLY A 75 8.54 -4.60 2.66
CA GLY A 75 8.15 -4.79 4.06
C GLY A 75 9.32 -5.37 4.85
N ARG A 76 9.55 -4.87 6.07
CA ARG A 76 10.55 -5.39 7.00
C ARG A 76 9.94 -5.58 8.39
N LEU A 77 10.54 -6.48 9.19
CA LEU A 77 10.10 -6.76 10.57
C LEU A 77 10.36 -5.60 11.52
N HIS A 78 11.30 -4.72 11.19
CA HIS A 78 11.67 -3.57 11.99
C HIS A 78 11.61 -2.30 11.15
N ILE A 79 11.33 -1.17 11.79
CA ILE A 79 11.42 0.14 11.16
C ILE A 79 12.88 0.42 10.86
N ASP A 80 13.15 0.63 9.58
CA ASP A 80 14.48 0.91 9.04
C ASP A 80 14.45 2.30 8.43
N GLN A 81 15.43 3.14 8.79
CA GLN A 81 15.53 4.50 8.27
C GLN A 81 15.67 4.53 6.75
N GLU A 82 16.35 3.53 6.17
CA GLU A 82 16.47 3.39 4.73
C GLU A 82 15.11 3.12 4.07
N LEU A 83 14.29 2.25 4.66
CA LEU A 83 12.94 1.96 4.18
C LEU A 83 12.04 3.20 4.21
N ILE A 84 12.12 3.98 5.30
CA ILE A 84 11.36 5.22 5.43
C ILE A 84 11.81 6.25 4.40
N ALA A 85 13.12 6.43 4.23
CA ALA A 85 13.68 7.34 3.23
C ALA A 85 13.26 6.94 1.81
N GLN A 86 13.28 5.64 1.50
CA GLN A 86 12.82 5.12 0.21
C GLN A 86 11.32 5.38 -0.01
N ALA A 87 10.49 5.10 1.00
CA ALA A 87 9.05 5.36 0.91
C ALA A 87 8.74 6.85 0.76
N ALA A 88 9.48 7.73 1.46
CA ALA A 88 9.36 9.18 1.31
C ALA A 88 9.74 9.63 -0.11
N ALA A 89 10.84 9.12 -0.66
CA ALA A 89 11.26 9.44 -2.02
C ALA A 89 10.22 8.98 -3.07
N VAL A 90 9.63 7.80 -2.89
CA VAL A 90 8.54 7.30 -3.75
C VAL A 90 7.31 8.20 -3.65
N ARG A 91 6.91 8.58 -2.43
CA ARG A 91 5.80 9.53 -2.19
C ARG A 91 6.03 10.83 -2.93
N ASP A 92 7.21 11.41 -2.81
CA ASP A 92 7.54 12.73 -3.38
C ASP A 92 7.46 12.75 -4.91
N VAL A 93 7.86 11.65 -5.58
CA VAL A 93 7.80 11.57 -7.06
C VAL A 93 6.43 11.16 -7.58
N THR A 94 5.63 10.46 -6.79
CA THR A 94 4.31 9.98 -7.23
C THR A 94 3.17 10.86 -6.77
N ASN A 95 3.36 11.58 -5.67
CA ASN A 95 2.31 12.37 -5.01
C ASN A 95 1.02 11.54 -4.85
N PRO A 96 1.07 10.43 -4.08
CA PRO A 96 -0.04 9.50 -4.01
C PRO A 96 -1.26 10.15 -3.35
N ARG A 97 -2.43 9.77 -3.80
CA ARG A 97 -3.69 10.18 -3.17
C ARG A 97 -3.89 9.50 -1.81
N GLU A 98 -3.44 8.26 -1.71
CA GLU A 98 -3.54 7.44 -0.51
C GLU A 98 -2.18 6.80 -0.19
N THR A 99 -1.77 6.89 1.05
CA THR A 99 -0.63 6.17 1.60
C THR A 99 -1.13 5.25 2.71
N LEU A 100 -1.22 3.95 2.42
CA LEU A 100 -1.77 2.96 3.32
C LEU A 100 -0.65 2.21 4.03
N LEU A 101 -0.65 2.25 5.35
CA LEU A 101 0.22 1.42 6.16
C LEU A 101 -0.47 0.08 6.45
N VAL A 102 0.20 -1.01 6.11
CA VAL A 102 -0.28 -2.36 6.39
C VAL A 102 0.40 -2.89 7.64
N VAL A 103 -0.36 -3.16 8.67
CA VAL A 103 0.13 -3.70 9.95
C VAL A 103 -0.60 -4.97 10.33
N ASP A 104 0.10 -5.81 11.07
CA ASP A 104 -0.45 -7.02 11.63
C ASP A 104 -1.26 -6.70 12.90
N GLY A 105 -2.56 -6.98 12.86
CA GLY A 105 -3.44 -6.75 14.00
C GLY A 105 -3.08 -7.54 15.26
N LEU A 106 -2.25 -8.59 15.14
CA LEU A 106 -1.79 -9.36 16.30
C LEU A 106 -0.61 -8.72 17.04
N THR A 107 0.05 -7.72 16.48
CA THR A 107 1.25 -7.08 17.10
C THR A 107 0.91 -6.06 18.20
N GLY A 108 -0.37 -5.70 18.38
CA GLY A 108 -0.82 -4.85 19.49
C GLY A 108 -0.14 -3.47 19.51
N GLN A 109 0.56 -3.13 20.62
CA GLN A 109 1.19 -1.84 20.84
C GLN A 109 2.29 -1.53 19.81
N ASP A 110 2.97 -2.53 19.29
CA ASP A 110 4.01 -2.35 18.26
C ASP A 110 3.39 -1.78 16.95
N ALA A 111 2.17 -2.20 16.62
CA ALA A 111 1.45 -1.64 15.48
C ALA A 111 1.18 -0.13 15.63
N VAL A 112 0.88 0.32 16.85
CA VAL A 112 0.65 1.74 17.16
C VAL A 112 1.94 2.54 17.00
N ASN A 113 3.04 2.06 17.57
CA ASN A 113 4.35 2.72 17.50
C ASN A 113 4.84 2.85 16.05
N VAL A 114 4.72 1.77 15.29
CA VAL A 114 5.07 1.75 13.86
C VAL A 114 4.22 2.75 13.08
N SER A 115 2.92 2.77 13.32
CA SER A 115 2.00 3.68 12.63
C SER A 115 2.33 5.14 12.90
N THR A 116 2.64 5.49 14.15
CA THR A 116 3.01 6.85 14.52
C THR A 116 4.29 7.30 13.82
N GLU A 117 5.33 6.48 13.83
CA GLU A 117 6.59 6.82 13.18
C GLU A 117 6.47 6.97 11.67
N PHE A 118 5.71 6.10 11.01
CA PHE A 118 5.44 6.22 9.57
C PHE A 118 4.61 7.45 9.25
N ASP A 119 3.62 7.78 10.07
CA ASP A 119 2.80 8.97 9.87
C ASP A 119 3.61 10.25 9.98
N GLU A 120 4.44 10.39 11.01
CA GLU A 120 5.31 11.55 11.20
C GLU A 120 6.28 11.78 10.04
N LYS A 121 6.80 10.71 9.42
CA LYS A 121 7.85 10.81 8.39
C LYS A 121 7.33 10.78 6.96
N ILE A 122 6.23 10.09 6.71
CA ILE A 122 5.71 9.86 5.35
C ILE A 122 4.34 10.50 5.18
N GLY A 123 3.53 10.58 6.22
CA GLY A 123 2.11 10.93 6.15
C GLY A 123 1.28 9.75 5.69
N VAL A 124 0.58 9.10 6.61
CA VAL A 124 -0.27 7.94 6.37
C VAL A 124 -1.72 8.40 6.27
N SER A 125 -2.39 8.08 5.17
CA SER A 125 -3.80 8.41 5.00
C SER A 125 -4.75 7.33 5.54
N GLY A 126 -4.23 6.13 5.80
CA GLY A 126 -5.01 5.04 6.35
C GLY A 126 -4.16 3.85 6.79
N VAL A 127 -4.72 3.03 7.67
CA VAL A 127 -4.08 1.81 8.18
C VAL A 127 -4.92 0.60 7.78
N VAL A 128 -4.26 -0.42 7.24
CA VAL A 128 -4.86 -1.72 6.94
C VAL A 128 -4.40 -2.73 7.96
N LEU A 129 -5.32 -3.23 8.77
CA LEU A 129 -5.03 -4.28 9.74
C LEU A 129 -5.25 -5.65 9.11
N THR A 130 -4.25 -6.52 9.23
CA THR A 130 -4.33 -7.91 8.79
C THR A 130 -4.54 -8.84 9.98
N ARG A 131 -4.96 -10.08 9.72
CA ARG A 131 -5.14 -11.13 10.75
C ARG A 131 -6.09 -10.74 11.90
N MET A 132 -7.16 -10.02 11.57
CA MET A 132 -8.19 -9.62 12.55
C MET A 132 -9.13 -10.76 12.97
N ASP A 133 -9.04 -11.91 12.32
CA ASP A 133 -9.90 -13.08 12.55
C ASP A 133 -9.43 -13.91 13.77
N GLY A 134 -8.25 -13.60 14.32
CA GLY A 134 -7.74 -14.21 15.55
C GLY A 134 -8.20 -13.43 16.77
N ASP A 135 -8.61 -14.17 17.81
CA ASP A 135 -9.03 -13.72 19.15
C ASP A 135 -9.09 -12.21 19.42
N GLY A 136 -10.22 -11.64 19.27
CA GLY A 136 -10.91 -10.58 20.03
C GLY A 136 -10.14 -9.38 20.59
N ARG A 137 -8.92 -9.07 20.16
CA ARG A 137 -8.18 -7.92 20.68
C ARG A 137 -8.27 -6.72 19.74
N GLY A 138 -9.45 -6.11 19.63
CA GLY A 138 -9.68 -4.86 18.90
C GLY A 138 -8.94 -3.63 19.47
N GLY A 139 -8.09 -3.79 20.50
CA GLY A 139 -7.36 -2.68 21.11
C GLY A 139 -6.33 -2.01 20.21
N ALA A 140 -5.69 -2.76 19.32
CA ALA A 140 -4.73 -2.20 18.37
C ALA A 140 -5.40 -1.32 17.30
N ALA A 141 -6.62 -1.64 16.90
CA ALA A 141 -7.39 -0.85 15.95
C ALA A 141 -7.75 0.54 16.52
N ALA A 142 -8.12 0.58 17.80
CA ALA A 142 -8.49 1.84 18.47
C ALA A 142 -7.27 2.76 18.70
N GLY A 143 -6.10 2.18 18.98
CA GLY A 143 -4.89 2.95 19.22
C GLY A 143 -4.28 3.56 17.96
N ALA A 144 -4.29 2.82 16.85
CA ALA A 144 -3.80 3.32 15.57
C ALA A 144 -4.65 4.47 15.00
N ALA A 145 -5.93 4.50 15.40
CA ALA A 145 -6.85 5.55 14.98
C ALA A 145 -6.64 6.91 15.67
N GLN A 146 -5.97 6.94 16.80
CA GLN A 146 -5.78 8.15 17.60
C GLN A 146 -4.55 8.98 17.24
N GLY A 147 -3.66 8.44 16.40
CA GLY A 147 -2.43 9.11 15.96
C GLY A 147 -2.52 9.87 14.64
N ALA A 148 -3.59 9.68 13.88
CA ALA A 148 -3.80 10.39 12.63
C ALA A 148 -4.83 11.51 12.82
N ASP A 149 -4.45 12.75 12.55
CA ASP A 149 -5.36 13.90 12.55
C ASP A 149 -6.34 13.80 11.35
N GLY A 150 -7.30 12.91 11.46
CA GLY A 150 -8.39 12.68 10.52
C GLY A 150 -9.13 11.40 10.91
N PRO A 151 -10.44 11.28 10.65
CA PRO A 151 -11.16 10.07 11.02
C PRO A 151 -10.62 8.88 10.21
N PRO A 152 -9.91 7.94 10.83
CA PRO A 152 -9.51 6.73 10.15
C PRO A 152 -10.76 5.90 9.87
N HIS A 153 -10.97 5.56 8.63
CA HIS A 153 -11.97 4.57 8.28
C HIS A 153 -11.48 3.19 8.70
N VAL A 154 -11.77 2.81 9.92
CA VAL A 154 -11.60 1.44 10.41
C VAL A 154 -12.83 0.65 10.01
N ASP A 155 -12.70 -0.20 9.02
CA ASP A 155 -13.78 -1.10 8.64
C ASP A 155 -13.63 -2.45 9.36
N HIS A 156 -14.51 -2.68 10.33
CA HIS A 156 -14.68 -3.99 10.96
C HIS A 156 -15.38 -4.93 9.97
N GLY A 157 -14.66 -5.80 9.34
CA GLY A 157 -15.23 -6.84 8.48
C GLY A 157 -14.95 -6.72 7.00
N GLY A 158 -13.81 -6.20 6.63
CA GLY A 158 -13.32 -6.24 5.24
C GLY A 158 -14.00 -5.27 4.28
N ARG A 159 -14.66 -4.25 4.78
CA ARG A 159 -15.17 -3.12 4.00
C ARG A 159 -14.23 -1.93 4.17
N LEU A 160 -13.55 -1.56 3.12
CA LEU A 160 -12.89 -0.26 3.06
C LEU A 160 -13.95 0.79 2.75
N GLY A 161 -14.22 1.67 3.69
CA GLY A 161 -15.11 2.80 3.45
C GLY A 161 -14.45 3.78 2.47
N GLY A 162 -15.10 3.98 1.37
CA GLY A 162 -15.10 5.10 0.44
C GLY A 162 -13.86 5.96 0.17
N GLY A 163 -12.66 5.41 0.18
CA GLY A 163 -11.48 6.11 -0.30
C GLY A 163 -10.81 5.29 -1.38
N ALA A 164 -11.16 5.48 -2.65
CA ALA A 164 -10.46 4.83 -3.74
C ALA A 164 -9.05 5.42 -3.84
N ALA A 165 -8.04 4.58 -3.72
CA ALA A 165 -6.70 4.97 -4.15
C ALA A 165 -6.79 5.33 -5.64
N SER A 166 -6.68 6.58 -6.00
CA SER A 166 -6.69 6.99 -7.40
C SER A 166 -5.36 7.60 -7.76
N ALA A 167 -4.75 7.08 -8.80
CA ALA A 167 -3.73 7.81 -9.49
C ALA A 167 -4.42 9.00 -10.17
N GLY A 168 -4.12 10.20 -9.75
CA GLY A 168 -4.53 11.37 -10.48
C GLY A 168 -3.83 11.35 -11.84
N ALA A 169 -4.53 10.92 -12.89
CA ALA A 169 -4.19 11.31 -14.23
C ALA A 169 -4.85 12.66 -14.44
N GLY A 170 -4.05 13.69 -14.37
CA GLY A 170 -4.44 15.05 -14.67
C GLY A 170 -3.23 15.84 -15.08
#